data_2954ba561cd94a8f2737b1e60830885e
#
_entry.id   2954ba561cd94a8f2737b1e60830885e
#
_cell.length_a   1.000
_cell.length_b   1.000
_cell.length_c   1.000
_cell.angle_alpha   90.00
_cell.angle_beta   90.00
_cell.angle_gamma   90.00
#
_symmetry.space_group_name_H-M   'P 1'
#
loop_
_entity.id
_entity.type
_entity.pdbx_description
1 polymer ?
#
loop_
_entity_poly.entity_id
_entity_poly.type
_entity_poly.pdbx_seq_one_letter_code
_entity_poly.pdbx_strand_id
1 'polypeptide(L)'
;MKVHVPVTLVMITLLAGCAAQQQSRREVQQNQQVLYMNETYETLNQNLEAEVKSDQVEVKQLKNRLQVTMVNEILFPEGGWEVGPHGIEVLMKVAPSLENLSGKRILVQGFTDNVPVDETLRTRFPTNWELSASRATNVVRHLQAQGIAPSTLAAEAFGEYHPIASNQTPEGRRKNRRINIVIEDEEM
;
A
#
# COMPACT_ATOMS: atom_id res chain seq x y z
N MET A 1 -34.31 -57.86 16.12
CA MET A 1 -33.80 -56.70 16.83
C MET A 1 -33.65 -55.55 15.86
N LYS A 2 -34.51 -54.49 15.90
CA LYS A 2 -34.40 -53.31 15.07
C LYS A 2 -33.48 -52.32 15.81
N VAL A 3 -32.28 -52.08 15.27
CA VAL A 3 -31.34 -51.08 15.83
C VAL A 3 -31.85 -49.72 15.43
N HIS A 4 -32.41 -48.97 16.36
CA HIS A 4 -32.77 -47.58 16.19
C HIS A 4 -31.50 -46.75 16.37
N VAL A 5 -30.86 -46.32 15.26
CA VAL A 5 -29.81 -45.34 15.32
C VAL A 5 -30.48 -43.99 15.58
N PRO A 6 -30.16 -43.25 16.65
CA PRO A 6 -30.82 -41.99 16.97
C PRO A 6 -30.44 -40.93 15.93
N VAL A 7 -31.45 -40.28 15.35
CA VAL A 7 -31.32 -39.21 14.33
C VAL A 7 -30.39 -38.09 14.78
N THR A 8 -30.27 -37.86 16.08
CA THR A 8 -29.36 -36.89 16.70
C THR A 8 -27.86 -37.15 16.42
N LEU A 9 -27.45 -38.44 16.34
CA LEU A 9 -26.04 -38.79 16.07
C LEU A 9 -25.63 -38.46 14.62
N VAL A 10 -26.56 -38.61 13.67
CA VAL A 10 -26.33 -38.30 12.24
C VAL A 10 -26.21 -36.81 12.01
N MET A 11 -26.98 -35.98 12.72
CA MET A 11 -26.88 -34.51 12.60
C MET A 11 -25.55 -33.95 13.12
N ILE A 12 -24.99 -34.48 14.18
CA ILE A 12 -23.71 -34.02 14.76
C ILE A 12 -22.55 -34.33 13.83
N THR A 13 -22.55 -35.46 13.13
CA THR A 13 -21.50 -35.82 12.18
C THR A 13 -21.51 -34.97 10.90
N LEU A 14 -22.68 -34.56 10.44
CA LEU A 14 -22.82 -33.66 9.27
C LEU A 14 -22.31 -32.25 9.59
N LEU A 15 -22.59 -31.73 10.78
CA LEU A 15 -22.09 -30.39 11.20
C LEU A 15 -20.57 -30.36 11.37
N ALA A 16 -19.96 -31.41 11.92
CA ALA A 16 -18.51 -31.54 12.07
C ALA A 16 -17.80 -31.62 10.71
N GLY A 17 -18.37 -32.32 9.73
CA GLY A 17 -17.83 -32.38 8.36
C GLY A 17 -17.83 -31.02 7.66
N CYS A 18 -18.90 -30.24 7.78
CA CYS A 18 -18.97 -28.89 7.22
C CYS A 18 -17.96 -27.93 7.86
N ALA A 19 -17.76 -27.99 9.17
CA ALA A 19 -16.80 -27.14 9.86
C ALA A 19 -15.35 -27.45 9.43
N ALA A 20 -14.98 -28.74 9.37
CA ALA A 20 -13.65 -29.17 8.92
C ALA A 20 -13.38 -28.78 7.45
N GLN A 21 -14.38 -28.91 6.57
CA GLN A 21 -14.25 -28.49 5.17
C GLN A 21 -14.12 -26.98 5.02
N GLN A 22 -14.81 -26.20 5.85
CA GLN A 22 -14.72 -24.74 5.86
C GLN A 22 -13.35 -24.29 6.38
N GLN A 23 -12.79 -24.94 7.39
CA GLN A 23 -11.45 -24.67 7.91
C GLN A 23 -10.39 -24.96 6.85
N SER A 24 -10.44 -26.10 6.18
CA SER A 24 -9.51 -26.45 5.09
C SER A 24 -9.55 -25.44 3.94
N ARG A 25 -10.75 -24.96 3.55
CA ARG A 25 -10.87 -23.91 2.52
C ARG A 25 -10.23 -22.60 2.95
N ARG A 26 -10.39 -22.19 4.21
CA ARG A 26 -9.76 -20.98 4.75
C ARG A 26 -8.23 -21.07 4.75
N GLU A 27 -7.69 -22.22 5.15
CA GLU A 27 -6.25 -22.46 5.15
C GLU A 27 -5.67 -22.41 3.71
N VAL A 28 -6.35 -23.02 2.75
CA VAL A 28 -5.94 -22.96 1.33
C VAL A 28 -5.98 -21.52 0.81
N GLN A 29 -7.04 -20.76 1.11
CA GLN A 29 -7.15 -19.35 0.70
C GLN A 29 -6.06 -18.49 1.35
N GLN A 30 -5.80 -18.68 2.63
CA GLN A 30 -4.75 -17.95 3.34
C GLN A 30 -3.37 -18.26 2.78
N ASN A 31 -3.07 -19.52 2.47
CA ASN A 31 -1.80 -19.90 1.85
C ASN A 31 -1.63 -19.30 0.45
N GLN A 32 -2.69 -19.30 -0.36
CA GLN A 32 -2.66 -18.66 -1.69
C GLN A 32 -2.42 -17.16 -1.58
N GLN A 33 -3.01 -16.49 -0.60
CA GLN A 33 -2.84 -15.07 -0.35
C GLN A 33 -1.40 -14.73 0.07
N VAL A 34 -0.79 -15.56 0.92
CA VAL A 34 0.62 -15.40 1.33
C VAL A 34 1.56 -15.59 0.13
N LEU A 35 1.33 -16.62 -0.68
CA LEU A 35 2.14 -16.86 -1.88
C LEU A 35 2.06 -15.68 -2.86
N TYR A 36 0.87 -15.16 -3.10
CA TYR A 36 0.65 -14.02 -3.97
C TYR A 36 1.35 -12.75 -3.46
N MET A 37 1.28 -12.48 -2.16
CA MET A 37 1.96 -11.32 -1.56
C MET A 37 3.48 -11.45 -1.66
N ASN A 38 4.02 -12.67 -1.51
CA ASN A 38 5.45 -12.93 -1.68
C ASN A 38 5.89 -12.69 -3.13
N GLU A 39 5.14 -13.18 -4.11
CA GLU A 39 5.41 -12.95 -5.52
C GLU A 39 5.36 -11.46 -5.89
N THR A 40 4.37 -10.74 -5.38
CA THR A 40 4.26 -9.29 -5.55
C THR A 40 5.46 -8.56 -4.96
N TYR A 41 5.90 -8.96 -3.76
CA TYR A 41 7.09 -8.41 -3.09
C TYR A 41 8.35 -8.60 -3.93
N GLU A 42 8.59 -9.81 -4.42
CA GLU A 42 9.75 -10.12 -5.26
C GLU A 42 9.72 -9.35 -6.59
N THR A 43 8.56 -9.28 -7.23
CA THR A 43 8.35 -8.54 -8.48
C THR A 43 8.63 -7.04 -8.29
N LEU A 44 8.13 -6.44 -7.22
CA LEU A 44 8.38 -5.03 -6.90
C LEU A 44 9.88 -4.77 -6.65
N ASN A 45 10.57 -5.64 -5.91
CA ASN A 45 12.01 -5.50 -5.69
C ASN A 45 12.81 -5.62 -6.98
N GLN A 46 12.43 -6.51 -7.89
CA GLN A 46 13.07 -6.65 -9.20
C GLN A 46 12.83 -5.43 -10.09
N ASN A 47 11.58 -4.98 -10.20
CA ASN A 47 11.22 -3.83 -11.04
C ASN A 47 11.83 -2.52 -10.56
N LEU A 48 12.07 -2.38 -9.24
CA LEU A 48 12.58 -1.18 -8.58
C LEU A 48 14.03 -1.34 -8.11
N GLU A 49 14.78 -2.33 -8.62
CA GLU A 49 16.13 -2.64 -8.15
C GLU A 49 17.07 -1.43 -8.17
N ALA A 50 17.02 -0.61 -9.20
CA ALA A 50 17.86 0.58 -9.33
C ALA A 50 17.52 1.63 -8.27
N GLU A 51 16.22 1.87 -8.05
CA GLU A 51 15.70 2.84 -7.09
C GLU A 51 15.93 2.36 -5.64
N VAL A 52 15.87 1.06 -5.39
CA VAL A 52 16.20 0.45 -4.09
C VAL A 52 17.70 0.58 -3.80
N LYS A 53 18.57 0.27 -4.77
CA LYS A 53 20.03 0.41 -4.64
C LYS A 53 20.48 1.87 -4.40
N SER A 54 19.73 2.83 -4.90
CA SER A 54 20.01 4.26 -4.70
C SER A 54 19.35 4.88 -3.46
N ASP A 55 18.77 4.07 -2.58
CA ASP A 55 18.09 4.50 -1.33
C ASP A 55 16.93 5.51 -1.58
N GLN A 56 16.29 5.39 -2.74
CA GLN A 56 15.14 6.20 -3.15
C GLN A 56 13.81 5.50 -2.95
N VAL A 57 13.83 4.17 -2.98
CA VAL A 57 12.67 3.30 -2.75
C VAL A 57 13.02 2.21 -1.76
N GLU A 58 12.08 1.87 -0.90
CA GLU A 58 12.14 0.72 -0.01
C GLU A 58 10.87 -0.11 -0.14
N VAL A 59 10.99 -1.42 -0.34
CA VAL A 59 9.87 -2.35 -0.35
C VAL A 59 9.92 -3.19 0.92
N LYS A 60 8.85 -3.19 1.71
CA LYS A 60 8.72 -3.97 2.93
C LYS A 60 7.49 -4.85 2.90
N GLN A 61 7.67 -6.11 3.29
CA GLN A 61 6.56 -6.99 3.61
C GLN A 61 6.31 -6.96 5.12
N LEU A 62 5.14 -6.50 5.50
CA LEU A 62 4.63 -6.53 6.87
C LEU A 62 3.61 -7.65 6.98
N LYS A 63 3.25 -8.06 8.19
CA LYS A 63 2.46 -9.27 8.47
C LYS A 63 1.28 -9.51 7.50
N ASN A 64 0.49 -8.47 7.20
CA ASN A 64 -0.71 -8.57 6.36
C ASN A 64 -0.75 -7.52 5.25
N ARG A 65 0.39 -6.87 4.94
CA ARG A 65 0.46 -5.80 3.95
C ARG A 65 1.84 -5.69 3.31
N LEU A 66 1.87 -5.19 2.09
CA LEU A 66 3.08 -4.70 1.45
C LEU A 66 3.13 -3.19 1.50
N GLN A 67 4.30 -2.64 1.71
CA GLN A 67 4.53 -1.21 1.70
C GLN A 67 5.69 -0.87 0.79
N VAL A 68 5.45 -0.01 -0.19
CA VAL A 68 6.47 0.61 -1.03
C VAL A 68 6.63 2.06 -0.56
N THR A 69 7.78 2.38 0.01
CA THR A 69 8.13 3.73 0.47
C THR A 69 9.02 4.39 -0.57
N MET A 70 8.64 5.57 -1.04
CA MET A 70 9.39 6.36 -2.02
C MET A 70 9.69 7.74 -1.45
N VAL A 71 10.94 8.19 -1.51
CA VAL A 71 11.28 9.57 -1.16
C VAL A 71 10.63 10.53 -2.16
N ASN A 72 10.19 11.70 -1.70
CA ASN A 72 9.46 12.64 -2.57
C ASN A 72 10.25 13.10 -3.79
N GLU A 73 11.57 13.20 -3.67
CA GLU A 73 12.46 13.69 -4.74
C GLU A 73 12.44 12.80 -5.99
N ILE A 74 12.10 11.50 -5.85
CA ILE A 74 11.96 10.62 -7.02
C ILE A 74 10.64 10.85 -7.77
N LEU A 75 9.60 11.25 -7.04
CA LEU A 75 8.26 11.40 -7.60
C LEU A 75 7.96 12.81 -8.06
N PHE A 76 8.46 13.83 -7.35
CA PHE A 76 8.09 15.22 -7.54
C PHE A 76 9.31 16.08 -7.80
N PRO A 77 9.22 17.09 -8.67
CA PRO A 77 10.23 18.15 -8.76
C PRO A 77 10.39 18.87 -7.42
N GLU A 78 11.52 19.53 -7.22
CA GLU A 78 11.76 20.34 -6.02
C GLU A 78 10.61 21.33 -5.77
N GLY A 79 10.08 21.34 -4.55
CA GLY A 79 8.90 22.13 -4.20
C GLY A 79 7.59 21.66 -4.85
N GLY A 80 7.62 20.67 -5.71
CA GLY A 80 6.48 20.21 -6.50
C GLY A 80 5.47 19.37 -5.71
N TRP A 81 4.28 19.29 -6.30
CA TRP A 81 3.17 18.43 -5.85
C TRP A 81 2.59 17.58 -6.99
N GLU A 82 2.92 17.88 -8.24
CA GLU A 82 2.57 17.09 -9.40
C GLU A 82 3.69 16.11 -9.72
N VAL A 83 3.33 14.89 -10.08
CA VAL A 83 4.31 13.83 -10.39
C VAL A 83 5.11 14.23 -11.61
N GLY A 84 6.44 14.27 -11.48
CA GLY A 84 7.34 14.59 -12.56
C GLY A 84 7.59 13.41 -13.52
N PRO A 85 8.30 13.64 -14.63
CA PRO A 85 8.57 12.60 -15.65
C PRO A 85 9.21 11.33 -15.05
N HIS A 86 10.23 11.50 -14.21
CA HIS A 86 10.89 10.37 -13.56
C HIS A 86 9.95 9.63 -12.57
N GLY A 87 9.12 10.38 -11.84
CA GLY A 87 8.11 9.79 -10.98
C GLY A 87 7.08 8.96 -11.75
N ILE A 88 6.69 9.41 -12.95
CA ILE A 88 5.82 8.64 -13.85
C ILE A 88 6.47 7.32 -14.24
N GLU A 89 7.75 7.33 -14.62
CA GLU A 89 8.50 6.10 -14.97
C GLU A 89 8.53 5.12 -13.78
N VAL A 90 8.78 5.60 -12.56
CA VAL A 90 8.79 4.77 -11.35
C VAL A 90 7.40 4.19 -11.07
N LEU A 91 6.34 5.00 -11.17
CA LEU A 91 4.97 4.53 -10.97
C LEU A 91 4.55 3.51 -12.03
N MET A 92 5.02 3.64 -13.28
CA MET A 92 4.81 2.63 -14.33
C MET A 92 5.45 1.28 -14.01
N LYS A 93 6.56 1.25 -13.26
CA LYS A 93 7.17 0.00 -12.78
C LYS A 93 6.38 -0.65 -11.65
N VAL A 94 5.68 0.15 -10.85
CA VAL A 94 4.87 -0.31 -9.72
C VAL A 94 3.49 -0.79 -10.16
N ALA A 95 2.85 -0.07 -11.08
CA ALA A 95 1.46 -0.29 -11.47
C ALA A 95 1.12 -1.75 -11.85
N PRO A 96 1.93 -2.49 -12.63
CA PRO A 96 1.61 -3.89 -12.96
C PRO A 96 1.48 -4.80 -11.73
N SER A 97 2.24 -4.53 -10.65
CA SER A 97 2.15 -5.27 -9.40
C SER A 97 0.91 -4.90 -8.57
N LEU A 98 0.20 -3.84 -8.94
CA LEU A 98 -1.03 -3.37 -8.29
C LEU A 98 -2.30 -3.76 -9.05
N GLU A 99 -2.16 -4.32 -10.26
CA GLU A 99 -3.30 -4.79 -11.04
C GLU A 99 -3.87 -6.08 -10.44
N ASN A 100 -5.19 -6.27 -10.60
CA ASN A 100 -5.90 -7.50 -10.25
C ASN A 100 -5.73 -7.98 -8.79
N LEU A 101 -5.48 -7.06 -7.87
CA LEU A 101 -5.41 -7.32 -6.43
C LEU A 101 -6.81 -7.54 -5.87
N SER A 102 -7.38 -8.74 -6.09
CA SER A 102 -8.72 -9.09 -5.59
C SER A 102 -8.76 -9.06 -4.05
N GLY A 103 -9.76 -8.36 -3.48
CA GLY A 103 -9.93 -8.24 -2.03
C GLY A 103 -8.83 -7.41 -1.33
N LYS A 104 -8.10 -6.58 -2.09
CA LYS A 104 -7.09 -5.67 -1.55
C LYS A 104 -7.46 -4.22 -1.78
N ARG A 105 -7.01 -3.38 -0.86
CA ARG A 105 -7.06 -1.93 -0.94
C ARG A 105 -5.65 -1.37 -1.09
N ILE A 106 -5.51 -0.33 -1.87
CA ILE A 106 -4.25 0.37 -2.13
C ILE A 106 -4.36 1.76 -1.54
N LEU A 107 -3.62 2.01 -0.46
CA LEU A 107 -3.58 3.31 0.20
C LEU A 107 -2.32 4.05 -0.25
N VAL A 108 -2.50 5.24 -0.80
CA VAL A 108 -1.41 6.16 -1.09
C VAL A 108 -1.33 7.18 0.02
N GLN A 109 -0.28 7.11 0.81
CA GLN A 109 -0.09 7.91 2.02
C GLN A 109 0.98 8.96 1.79
N GLY A 110 0.64 10.25 1.97
CA GLY A 110 1.54 11.39 1.82
C GLY A 110 2.07 11.89 3.16
N PHE A 111 3.39 12.14 3.20
CA PHE A 111 4.09 12.66 4.38
C PHE A 111 5.01 13.81 3.99
N THR A 112 5.25 14.72 4.92
CA THR A 112 6.25 15.79 4.82
C THR A 112 7.26 15.70 5.97
N ASP A 113 8.31 16.52 5.89
CA ASP A 113 9.09 16.89 7.06
C ASP A 113 8.37 18.02 7.85
N ASN A 114 9.00 18.54 8.88
CA ASN A 114 8.46 19.61 9.72
C ASN A 114 8.79 21.03 9.23
N VAL A 115 9.36 21.18 8.03
CA VAL A 115 9.59 22.50 7.44
C VAL A 115 8.23 23.04 6.97
N PRO A 116 7.86 24.28 7.34
CA PRO A 116 6.63 24.89 6.84
C PRO A 116 6.62 24.96 5.32
N VAL A 117 5.43 24.85 4.73
CA VAL A 117 5.24 25.00 3.28
C VAL A 117 5.83 26.36 2.83
N ASP A 118 6.55 26.33 1.69
CA ASP A 118 7.15 27.51 1.09
C ASP A 118 6.10 28.61 0.88
N GLU A 119 6.50 29.87 1.08
CA GLU A 119 5.60 31.01 1.02
C GLU A 119 4.87 31.15 -0.30
N THR A 120 5.53 30.77 -1.41
CA THR A 120 4.93 30.79 -2.75
C THR A 120 3.81 29.77 -2.92
N LEU A 121 3.82 28.72 -2.13
CA LEU A 121 2.82 27.64 -2.17
C LEU A 121 1.73 27.77 -1.11
N ARG A 122 1.90 28.62 -0.10
CA ARG A 122 0.95 28.74 1.04
C ARG A 122 -0.46 29.13 0.62
N THR A 123 -0.62 29.90 -0.42
CA THR A 123 -1.96 30.23 -0.94
C THR A 123 -2.71 28.98 -1.41
N ARG A 124 -1.98 27.98 -1.95
CA ARG A 124 -2.54 26.73 -2.46
C ARG A 124 -2.57 25.65 -1.40
N PHE A 125 -1.52 25.56 -0.58
CA PHE A 125 -1.31 24.59 0.46
C PHE A 125 -0.96 25.30 1.77
N PRO A 126 -1.95 25.72 2.57
CA PRO A 126 -1.71 26.48 3.79
C PRO A 126 -0.80 25.78 4.79
N THR A 127 -0.86 24.45 4.84
CA THR A 127 -0.09 23.62 5.77
C THR A 127 0.48 22.36 5.08
N ASN A 128 1.29 21.61 5.81
CA ASN A 128 1.81 20.30 5.37
C ASN A 128 0.71 19.25 5.17
N TRP A 129 -0.48 19.44 5.76
CA TRP A 129 -1.64 18.58 5.52
C TRP A 129 -2.12 18.65 4.06
N GLU A 130 -2.37 19.86 3.55
CA GLU A 130 -2.85 20.05 2.17
C GLU A 130 -1.79 19.65 1.15
N LEU A 131 -0.50 19.94 1.43
CA LEU A 131 0.59 19.55 0.54
C LEU A 131 0.70 18.02 0.44
N SER A 132 0.68 17.30 1.57
CA SER A 132 0.75 15.83 1.59
C SER A 132 -0.49 15.20 0.94
N ALA A 133 -1.69 15.75 1.17
CA ALA A 133 -2.93 15.33 0.51
C ALA A 133 -2.88 15.48 -1.00
N SER A 134 -2.39 16.63 -1.48
CA SER A 134 -2.25 16.89 -2.91
C SER A 134 -1.28 15.91 -3.57
N ARG A 135 -0.13 15.64 -2.95
CA ARG A 135 0.86 14.68 -3.44
C ARG A 135 0.29 13.26 -3.52
N ALA A 136 -0.35 12.78 -2.46
CA ALA A 136 -0.99 11.47 -2.44
C ALA A 136 -2.07 11.35 -3.52
N THR A 137 -2.92 12.36 -3.68
CA THR A 137 -3.97 12.39 -4.70
C THR A 137 -3.39 12.39 -6.12
N ASN A 138 -2.27 13.08 -6.37
CA ASN A 138 -1.62 13.06 -7.69
C ASN A 138 -1.07 11.67 -8.01
N VAL A 139 -0.47 10.96 -7.05
CA VAL A 139 -0.04 9.57 -7.25
C VAL A 139 -1.25 8.66 -7.54
N VAL A 140 -2.35 8.78 -6.79
CA VAL A 140 -3.60 8.03 -7.06
C VAL A 140 -4.08 8.25 -8.49
N ARG A 141 -4.10 9.50 -8.97
CA ARG A 141 -4.51 9.81 -10.36
C ARG A 141 -3.61 9.14 -11.39
N HIS A 142 -2.30 9.08 -11.15
CA HIS A 142 -1.38 8.39 -12.04
C HIS A 142 -1.59 6.88 -12.04
N LEU A 143 -1.79 6.26 -10.87
CA LEU A 143 -2.12 4.82 -10.78
C LEU A 143 -3.44 4.52 -11.48
N GLN A 144 -4.46 5.36 -11.29
CA GLN A 144 -5.75 5.23 -12.00
C GLN A 144 -5.55 5.33 -13.52
N ALA A 145 -4.73 6.26 -14.01
CA ALA A 145 -4.41 6.40 -15.43
C ALA A 145 -3.65 5.20 -16.01
N GLN A 146 -2.94 4.43 -15.15
CA GLN A 146 -2.30 3.16 -15.50
C GLN A 146 -3.25 1.95 -15.46
N GLY A 147 -4.54 2.15 -15.18
CA GLY A 147 -5.55 1.09 -15.21
C GLY A 147 -5.94 0.52 -13.85
N ILE A 148 -5.37 1.00 -12.74
CA ILE A 148 -5.77 0.54 -11.40
C ILE A 148 -7.19 1.03 -11.11
N ALA A 149 -8.05 0.11 -10.65
CA ALA A 149 -9.45 0.40 -10.39
C ALA A 149 -9.62 1.48 -9.31
N PRO A 150 -10.37 2.57 -9.57
CA PRO A 150 -10.54 3.65 -8.59
C PRO A 150 -11.15 3.19 -7.28
N SER A 151 -11.99 2.14 -7.30
CA SER A 151 -12.62 1.58 -6.11
C SER A 151 -11.64 0.94 -5.13
N THR A 152 -10.44 0.54 -5.59
CA THR A 152 -9.41 -0.04 -4.74
C THR A 152 -8.41 1.00 -4.21
N LEU A 153 -8.45 2.24 -4.74
CA LEU A 153 -7.51 3.31 -4.43
C LEU A 153 -8.05 4.25 -3.37
N ALA A 154 -7.20 4.63 -2.41
CA ALA A 154 -7.45 5.72 -1.49
C ALA A 154 -6.22 6.61 -1.33
N ALA A 155 -6.42 7.91 -1.10
CA ALA A 155 -5.37 8.86 -0.75
C ALA A 155 -5.50 9.25 0.72
N GLU A 156 -4.40 9.19 1.46
CA GLU A 156 -4.32 9.59 2.86
C GLU A 156 -3.23 10.62 3.04
N ALA A 157 -3.45 11.58 3.93
CA ALA A 157 -2.50 12.63 4.24
C ALA A 157 -2.12 12.58 5.72
N PHE A 158 -0.85 12.74 6.01
CA PHE A 158 -0.33 12.72 7.38
C PHE A 158 0.49 13.96 7.74
N GLY A 159 0.76 14.83 6.75
CA GLY A 159 1.59 16.02 6.99
C GLY A 159 2.95 15.64 7.60
N GLU A 160 3.36 16.39 8.61
CA GLU A 160 4.62 16.23 9.34
C GLU A 160 4.54 15.34 10.59
N TYR A 161 3.35 14.83 10.93
CA TYR A 161 3.06 14.26 12.25
C TYR A 161 3.46 12.79 12.42
N HIS A 162 3.97 12.15 11.36
CA HIS A 162 4.43 10.76 11.40
C HIS A 162 5.88 10.63 10.90
N PRO A 163 6.86 11.26 11.55
CA PRO A 163 8.25 11.15 11.14
C PRO A 163 8.81 9.75 11.38
N ILE A 164 9.62 9.26 10.42
CA ILE A 164 10.36 7.99 10.54
C ILE A 164 11.85 8.21 10.81
N ALA A 165 12.32 9.45 10.74
CA ALA A 165 13.68 9.86 11.02
C ALA A 165 13.69 11.25 11.70
N SER A 166 14.85 11.65 12.22
CA SER A 166 14.99 12.96 12.87
C SER A 166 14.81 14.11 11.88
N ASN A 167 13.91 15.04 12.19
CA ASN A 167 13.75 16.28 11.43
C ASN A 167 14.90 17.30 11.65
N GLN A 168 15.83 17.03 12.58
CA GLN A 168 16.98 17.91 12.85
C GLN A 168 18.07 17.80 11.79
N THR A 169 18.13 16.68 11.05
CA THR A 169 19.13 16.46 9.99
C THR A 169 18.51 16.54 8.61
N PRO A 170 19.24 17.03 7.58
CA PRO A 170 18.75 17.04 6.20
C PRO A 170 18.35 15.65 5.70
N GLU A 171 19.14 14.62 6.01
CA GLU A 171 18.93 13.23 5.65
C GLU A 171 17.64 12.69 6.28
N GLY A 172 17.41 13.01 7.55
CA GLY A 172 16.19 12.61 8.24
C GLY A 172 14.96 13.30 7.68
N ARG A 173 15.03 14.59 7.37
CA ARG A 173 13.94 15.30 6.68
C ARG A 173 13.67 14.70 5.30
N ARG A 174 14.71 14.35 4.53
CA ARG A 174 14.55 13.66 3.24
C ARG A 174 13.74 12.36 3.39
N LYS A 175 14.06 11.54 4.40
CA LYS A 175 13.30 10.29 4.68
C LYS A 175 11.85 10.55 5.12
N ASN A 176 11.61 11.65 5.82
CA ASN A 176 10.25 12.03 6.24
C ASN A 176 9.40 12.51 5.07
N ARG A 177 9.97 13.23 4.10
CA ARG A 177 9.30 13.59 2.84
C ARG A 177 9.17 12.36 1.96
N ARG A 178 8.05 11.65 2.06
CA ARG A 178 7.83 10.37 1.36
C ARG A 178 6.38 10.17 0.95
N ILE A 179 6.21 9.25 0.02
CA ILE A 179 4.94 8.58 -0.28
C ILE A 179 5.09 7.10 0.09
N ASN A 180 4.10 6.57 0.79
CA ASN A 180 3.92 5.13 0.94
C ASN A 180 2.77 4.66 0.05
N ILE A 181 3.00 3.59 -0.71
CA ILE A 181 1.93 2.82 -1.35
C ILE A 181 1.78 1.56 -0.50
N VAL A 182 0.64 1.42 0.17
CA VAL A 182 0.34 0.30 1.06
C VAL A 182 -0.73 -0.57 0.42
N ILE A 183 -0.43 -1.86 0.28
CA ILE A 183 -1.36 -2.88 -0.20
C ILE A 183 -1.76 -3.69 1.03
N GLU A 184 -3.04 -3.70 1.35
CA GLU A 184 -3.58 -4.41 2.51
C GLU A 184 -4.93 -5.05 2.19
N ASP A 185 -5.39 -5.94 3.07
CA ASP A 185 -6.71 -6.55 2.93
C ASP A 185 -7.81 -5.48 3.02
N GLU A 186 -8.83 -5.61 2.17
CA GLU A 186 -10.04 -4.81 2.30
C GLU A 186 -10.78 -5.27 3.57
N GLU A 187 -10.93 -4.37 4.54
CA GLU A 187 -11.73 -4.65 5.74
C GLU A 187 -13.20 -4.78 5.33
N MET A 188 -13.80 -5.95 5.61
CA MET A 188 -15.22 -6.21 5.42
C MET A 188 -16.04 -5.61 6.54
#